data_ae71b6b0dee7b7f7e35af6ba2c7f92b6
#
_entry.id   ae71b6b0dee7b7f7e35af6ba2c7f92b6
#
_cell.length_a   1.000
_cell.length_b   1.000
_cell.length_c   1.000
_cell.angle_alpha   90.00
_cell.angle_beta   90.00
_cell.angle_gamma   90.00
#
_symmetry.space_group_name_H-M   'P 1'
#
loop_
_entity.id
_entity.type
_entity.pdbx_description
1 polymer ?
#
loop_
_entity_poly.entity_id
_entity_poly.type
_entity_poly.pdbx_seq_one_letter_code
_entity_poly.pdbx_strand_id
1 'polypeptide(L)'
;MSLKTRAIILAAGLCAVPQFASAQTMQWTDKGFVTFNVGAQVGSHDLDTNSTFSLYEETATVASTQQVKSGTFIEFGGAYRVWGNNLLGGVSFTHTSSDANVAVTASVPDPVFFDRPRAVSASLSGAKHSENAIHLNAIWMLPVANKLDVGVSAGPSIFMVKQDTITSLTVTEPGPSVNAPLSEVKKTTVGFNAGVDVQYLIRKDIAVGGIARYTWGSADIDGANDKVTVGGFQIGAGVRYRFK
;
A
#
# COMPACT_ATOMS: atom_id res chain seq x y z
N MET A 1 -2.21 28.71 4.91
CA MET A 1 -2.03 28.21 6.30
C MET A 1 -0.65 27.57 6.39
N SER A 2 0.22 28.03 7.28
CA SER A 2 1.62 27.56 7.34
C SER A 2 1.72 26.14 7.91
N LEU A 3 2.77 25.43 7.51
CA LEU A 3 3.05 24.06 7.98
C LEU A 3 3.10 23.96 9.52
N LYS A 4 3.54 25.06 10.18
CA LYS A 4 3.61 25.15 11.65
C LYS A 4 2.23 25.15 12.33
N THR A 5 1.22 25.72 11.68
CA THR A 5 -0.16 25.75 12.21
C THR A 5 -0.83 24.36 12.11
N ARG A 6 -0.49 23.57 11.09
CA ARG A 6 -1.01 22.21 10.94
C ARG A 6 -0.44 21.23 11.96
N ALA A 7 0.84 21.39 12.32
CA ALA A 7 1.49 20.56 13.34
C ALA A 7 0.92 20.83 14.74
N ILE A 8 0.56 22.06 15.06
CA ILE A 8 -0.01 22.42 16.37
C ILE A 8 -1.45 21.86 16.51
N ILE A 9 -2.24 21.83 15.44
CA ILE A 9 -3.59 21.25 15.48
C ILE A 9 -3.53 19.73 15.67
N LEU A 10 -2.54 19.05 15.08
CA LEU A 10 -2.34 17.61 15.28
C LEU A 10 -1.88 17.29 16.70
N ALA A 11 -1.00 18.10 17.29
CA ALA A 11 -0.52 17.94 18.65
C ALA A 11 -1.62 18.24 19.70
N ALA A 12 -2.47 19.24 19.46
CA ALA A 12 -3.58 19.57 20.35
C ALA A 12 -4.67 18.48 20.36
N GLY A 13 -4.87 17.76 19.24
CA GLY A 13 -5.80 16.63 19.16
C GLY A 13 -5.35 15.41 19.98
N LEU A 14 -4.06 15.20 20.18
CA LEU A 14 -3.53 14.11 21.00
C LEU A 14 -3.61 14.37 22.51
N CYS A 15 -3.67 15.63 22.94
CA CYS A 15 -3.75 15.99 24.36
C CYS A 15 -5.16 15.98 24.95
N ALA A 16 -6.19 15.87 24.13
CA ALA A 16 -7.58 15.73 24.57
C ALA A 16 -7.96 14.25 24.77
N VAL A 17 -7.09 13.46 25.39
CA VAL A 17 -7.48 12.17 25.94
C VAL A 17 -8.31 12.48 27.20
N PRO A 18 -9.65 12.28 27.17
CA PRO A 18 -10.41 12.42 28.41
C PRO A 18 -9.80 11.46 29.41
N GLN A 19 -9.51 11.95 30.58
CA GLN A 19 -9.15 11.11 31.73
C GLN A 19 -10.36 10.21 32.02
N PHE A 20 -10.43 9.06 31.39
CA PHE A 20 -11.25 7.95 31.86
C PHE A 20 -10.57 7.40 33.11
N ALA A 21 -10.60 8.23 34.17
CA ALA A 21 -10.24 7.80 35.51
C ALA A 21 -11.23 6.73 35.94
N SER A 22 -10.70 5.57 36.29
CA SER A 22 -11.36 4.44 36.93
C SER A 22 -12.42 3.65 36.13
N ALA A 23 -12.28 3.49 34.82
CA ALA A 23 -12.82 2.29 34.21
C ALA A 23 -12.02 1.10 34.73
N GLN A 24 -12.66 0.17 35.42
CA GLN A 24 -12.09 -1.15 35.73
C GLN A 24 -11.46 -1.62 34.42
N THR A 25 -10.15 -1.82 34.40
CA THR A 25 -9.44 -2.28 33.21
C THR A 25 -9.95 -3.66 32.90
N MET A 26 -10.92 -3.74 31.97
CA MET A 26 -11.41 -5.03 31.50
C MET A 26 -10.21 -5.72 30.85
N GLN A 27 -9.90 -6.91 31.34
CA GLN A 27 -8.77 -7.67 30.85
C GLN A 27 -9.19 -8.48 29.64
N TRP A 28 -8.37 -8.50 28.62
CA TRP A 28 -8.51 -9.43 27.52
C TRP A 28 -8.31 -10.87 28.02
N THR A 29 -9.31 -11.72 27.86
CA THR A 29 -9.31 -13.08 28.43
C THR A 29 -8.96 -14.18 27.45
N ASP A 30 -9.09 -13.92 26.13
CA ASP A 30 -8.82 -14.93 25.12
C ASP A 30 -7.32 -15.12 24.90
N LYS A 31 -6.90 -16.29 24.41
CA LYS A 31 -5.50 -16.55 24.08
C LYS A 31 -5.08 -15.92 22.77
N GLY A 32 -6.02 -15.79 21.83
CA GLY A 32 -5.74 -15.23 20.53
C GLY A 32 -6.94 -15.25 19.59
N PHE A 33 -6.69 -14.90 18.36
CA PHE A 33 -7.70 -14.94 17.29
C PHE A 33 -7.04 -15.16 15.93
N VAL A 34 -7.81 -15.68 14.98
CA VAL A 34 -7.52 -15.59 13.55
C VAL A 34 -8.50 -14.62 12.91
N THR A 35 -8.06 -13.95 11.86
CA THR A 35 -8.84 -12.90 11.19
C THR A 35 -8.82 -13.09 9.68
N PHE A 36 -9.95 -12.75 9.07
CA PHE A 36 -10.07 -12.58 7.62
C PHE A 36 -10.75 -11.24 7.36
N ASN A 37 -10.12 -10.38 6.57
CA ASN A 37 -10.62 -9.07 6.21
C ASN A 37 -10.64 -8.89 4.70
N VAL A 38 -11.59 -8.07 4.25
CA VAL A 38 -11.64 -7.52 2.89
C VAL A 38 -11.87 -6.02 2.97
N GLY A 39 -11.31 -5.27 2.05
CA GLY A 39 -11.44 -3.83 2.10
C GLY A 39 -10.78 -3.11 0.92
N ALA A 40 -10.57 -1.83 1.11
CA ALA A 40 -9.94 -0.96 0.14
C ALA A 40 -8.63 -0.37 0.70
N GLN A 41 -7.60 -0.34 -0.12
CA GLN A 41 -6.41 0.46 0.09
C GLN A 41 -6.63 1.80 -0.59
N VAL A 42 -6.70 2.85 0.20
CA VAL A 42 -6.92 4.22 -0.27
C VAL A 42 -5.57 4.91 -0.37
N GLY A 43 -5.28 5.45 -1.51
CA GLY A 43 -4.06 6.15 -1.82
C GLY A 43 -3.88 6.15 -3.33
N SER A 44 -3.39 7.24 -3.86
CA SER A 44 -2.86 7.32 -5.21
C SER A 44 -1.45 7.82 -5.10
N HIS A 45 -0.54 7.19 -5.81
CA HIS A 45 0.81 7.70 -5.98
C HIS A 45 1.17 7.59 -7.45
N ASP A 46 1.90 8.57 -7.91
CA ASP A 46 2.39 8.59 -9.26
C ASP A 46 3.79 7.98 -9.28
N LEU A 47 4.02 7.13 -10.25
CA LEU A 47 5.31 6.52 -10.53
C LEU A 47 5.83 7.14 -11.82
N ASP A 48 6.86 7.97 -11.69
CA ASP A 48 7.54 8.58 -12.83
C ASP A 48 8.79 7.77 -13.18
N THR A 49 8.86 7.32 -14.44
CA THR A 49 10.01 6.61 -14.94
C THR A 49 10.54 7.30 -16.18
N ASN A 50 11.86 7.40 -16.31
CA ASN A 50 12.55 7.85 -17.51
C ASN A 50 13.45 6.72 -18.00
N SER A 51 13.30 6.39 -19.28
CA SER A 51 14.11 5.37 -19.94
C SER A 51 14.69 5.95 -21.22
N THR A 52 15.90 5.53 -21.56
CA THR A 52 16.57 5.90 -22.80
C THR A 52 16.82 4.66 -23.64
N PHE A 53 16.58 4.77 -24.94
CA PHE A 53 16.78 3.70 -25.91
C PHE A 53 17.59 4.21 -27.10
N SER A 54 18.44 3.36 -27.66
CA SER A 54 19.12 3.68 -28.93
C SER A 54 18.18 3.36 -30.09
N LEU A 55 17.93 4.36 -30.92
CA LEU A 55 17.08 4.24 -32.12
C LEU A 55 17.69 5.09 -33.24
N TYR A 56 17.89 4.52 -34.41
CA TYR A 56 18.53 5.20 -35.56
C TYR A 56 19.89 5.85 -35.25
N GLU A 57 20.69 5.16 -34.39
CA GLU A 57 22.01 5.63 -33.89
C GLU A 57 21.94 6.89 -32.99
N GLU A 58 20.73 7.35 -32.64
CA GLU A 58 20.51 8.46 -31.73
C GLU A 58 19.77 7.94 -30.45
N THR A 59 19.70 8.81 -29.45
CA THR A 59 19.02 8.47 -28.18
C THR A 59 17.56 8.90 -28.23
N ALA A 60 16.66 7.94 -28.14
CA ALA A 60 15.26 8.17 -27.84
C ALA A 60 15.07 8.25 -26.32
N THR A 61 14.28 9.22 -25.84
CA THR A 61 13.93 9.34 -24.43
C THR A 61 12.43 9.06 -24.26
N VAL A 62 12.09 8.28 -23.24
CA VAL A 62 10.71 7.95 -22.90
C VAL A 62 10.47 8.33 -21.46
N ALA A 63 9.56 9.23 -21.23
CA ALA A 63 9.01 9.54 -19.92
C ALA A 63 7.66 8.86 -19.77
N SER A 64 7.45 8.15 -18.67
CA SER A 64 6.14 7.61 -18.36
C SER A 64 5.73 7.99 -16.93
N THR A 65 4.48 8.40 -16.79
CA THR A 65 3.83 8.63 -15.51
C THR A 65 2.74 7.60 -15.35
N GLN A 66 2.88 6.76 -14.33
CA GLN A 66 1.91 5.75 -13.98
C GLN A 66 1.18 6.17 -12.72
N GLN A 67 -0.13 6.40 -12.85
CA GLN A 67 -0.99 6.70 -11.73
C GLN A 67 -1.58 5.42 -11.16
N VAL A 68 -1.09 5.01 -10.00
CA VAL A 68 -1.63 3.88 -9.24
C VAL A 68 -2.85 4.36 -8.48
N LYS A 69 -4.00 3.76 -8.75
CA LYS A 69 -5.29 4.09 -8.11
C LYS A 69 -5.48 3.29 -6.82
N SER A 70 -6.48 3.70 -6.03
CA SER A 70 -6.96 2.90 -4.91
C SER A 70 -7.29 1.48 -5.34
N GLY A 71 -6.87 0.50 -4.55
CA GLY A 71 -7.04 -0.92 -4.83
C GLY A 71 -7.94 -1.61 -3.80
N THR A 72 -8.27 -2.85 -4.07
CA THR A 72 -8.92 -3.73 -3.12
C THR A 72 -7.88 -4.60 -2.43
N PHE A 73 -8.11 -4.95 -1.16
CA PHE A 73 -7.26 -5.89 -0.47
C PHE A 73 -8.06 -7.03 0.18
N ILE A 74 -7.38 -8.16 0.31
CA ILE A 74 -7.77 -9.26 1.16
C ILE A 74 -6.65 -9.50 2.18
N GLU A 75 -7.04 -9.82 3.40
CA GLU A 75 -6.09 -10.11 4.48
C GLU A 75 -6.50 -11.37 5.21
N PHE A 76 -5.53 -12.19 5.52
CA PHE A 76 -5.62 -13.30 6.44
C PHE A 76 -4.52 -13.19 7.50
N GLY A 77 -4.87 -13.38 8.77
CA GLY A 77 -3.91 -13.24 9.84
C GLY A 77 -4.33 -13.91 11.13
N GLY A 78 -3.48 -13.77 12.13
CA GLY A 78 -3.77 -14.25 13.47
C GLY A 78 -2.87 -13.58 14.48
N ALA A 79 -3.29 -13.62 15.73
CA ALA A 79 -2.56 -13.10 16.86
C ALA A 79 -2.69 -14.02 18.07
N TYR A 80 -1.63 -14.07 18.86
CA TYR A 80 -1.57 -14.86 20.08
C TYR A 80 -1.04 -14.01 21.22
N ARG A 81 -1.59 -14.19 22.41
CA ARG A 81 -1.19 -13.47 23.62
C ARG A 81 0.22 -13.88 24.03
N VAL A 82 1.12 -12.90 24.07
CA VAL A 82 2.55 -13.13 24.35
C VAL A 82 2.97 -12.65 25.73
N TRP A 83 2.29 -11.61 26.26
CA TRP A 83 2.63 -11.08 27.57
C TRP A 83 1.44 -10.38 28.25
N GLY A 84 1.32 -10.60 29.56
CA GLY A 84 0.20 -10.08 30.32
C GLY A 84 -1.15 -10.53 29.76
N ASN A 85 -2.18 -9.71 29.95
CA ASN A 85 -3.53 -10.02 29.45
C ASN A 85 -3.87 -9.33 28.14
N ASN A 86 -3.15 -8.27 27.75
CA ASN A 86 -3.57 -7.39 26.67
C ASN A 86 -2.59 -7.34 25.49
N LEU A 87 -1.35 -7.82 25.67
CA LEU A 87 -0.35 -7.79 24.59
C LEU A 87 -0.34 -9.09 23.81
N LEU A 88 -0.62 -9.00 22.49
CA LEU A 88 -0.55 -10.08 21.55
C LEU A 88 0.56 -9.82 20.51
N GLY A 89 1.21 -10.91 20.09
CA GLY A 89 2.02 -10.94 18.89
C GLY A 89 1.17 -11.46 17.74
N GLY A 90 1.21 -10.78 16.61
CA GLY A 90 0.41 -11.14 15.44
C GLY A 90 1.21 -11.20 14.16
N VAL A 91 0.72 -11.98 13.22
CA VAL A 91 1.18 -12.02 11.84
C VAL A 91 -0.02 -11.95 10.91
N SER A 92 0.07 -11.14 9.87
CA SER A 92 -0.94 -11.13 8.82
C SER A 92 -0.29 -11.06 7.43
N PHE A 93 -0.97 -11.64 6.47
CA PHE A 93 -0.67 -11.55 5.04
C PHE A 93 -1.77 -10.75 4.37
N THR A 94 -1.36 -9.75 3.60
CA THR A 94 -2.27 -8.90 2.82
C THR A 94 -1.90 -9.00 1.35
N HIS A 95 -2.90 -9.18 0.50
CA HIS A 95 -2.78 -9.05 -0.95
C HIS A 95 -3.62 -7.86 -1.40
N THR A 96 -2.98 -6.91 -2.06
CA THR A 96 -3.62 -5.72 -2.66
C THR A 96 -3.45 -5.76 -4.17
N SER A 97 -4.49 -5.41 -4.89
CA SER A 97 -4.48 -5.29 -6.35
C SER A 97 -5.15 -3.99 -6.78
N SER A 98 -4.52 -3.29 -7.70
CA SER A 98 -5.04 -2.07 -8.30
C SER A 98 -4.68 -1.99 -9.77
N ASP A 99 -5.53 -1.31 -10.55
CA ASP A 99 -5.25 -0.97 -11.93
C ASP A 99 -4.55 0.37 -12.02
N ALA A 100 -3.68 0.52 -13.00
CA ALA A 100 -2.97 1.75 -13.25
C ALA A 100 -3.12 2.17 -14.72
N ASN A 101 -3.19 3.48 -14.93
CA ASN A 101 -3.08 4.07 -16.27
C ASN A 101 -1.66 4.61 -16.44
N VAL A 102 -1.06 4.34 -17.58
CA VAL A 102 0.28 4.81 -17.91
C VAL A 102 0.18 5.84 -19.02
N ALA A 103 0.56 7.08 -18.75
CA ALA A 103 0.78 8.09 -19.75
C ALA A 103 2.25 8.04 -20.20
N VAL A 104 2.49 7.92 -21.49
CA VAL A 104 3.82 7.82 -22.09
C VAL A 104 4.04 9.01 -22.99
N THR A 105 5.16 9.69 -22.81
CA THR A 105 5.65 10.71 -23.73
C THR A 105 7.05 10.33 -24.20
N ALA A 106 7.25 10.19 -25.50
CA ALA A 106 8.51 9.81 -26.06
C ALA A 106 9.05 10.92 -26.98
N SER A 107 10.35 11.18 -26.89
CA SER A 107 11.10 11.96 -27.87
C SER A 107 11.87 10.98 -28.74
N VAL A 108 11.43 10.82 -29.98
CA VAL A 108 11.89 9.80 -30.91
C VAL A 108 12.72 10.45 -32.01
N PRO A 109 13.97 10.03 -32.28
CA PRO A 109 14.77 10.53 -33.40
C PRO A 109 14.07 10.37 -34.75
N ASP A 110 14.34 11.25 -35.65
CA ASP A 110 13.86 11.14 -37.04
C ASP A 110 14.73 10.13 -37.82
N PRO A 111 14.16 9.20 -38.60
CA PRO A 111 14.94 8.19 -39.29
C PRO A 111 15.77 8.73 -40.46
N VAL A 112 15.54 9.99 -40.88
CA VAL A 112 16.18 10.59 -42.06
C VAL A 112 17.03 11.81 -41.66
N PHE A 113 16.59 12.57 -40.66
CA PHE A 113 17.23 13.82 -40.26
C PHE A 113 17.78 13.72 -38.83
N PHE A 114 19.09 13.83 -38.69
CA PHE A 114 19.74 13.87 -37.38
C PHE A 114 19.36 15.14 -36.59
N ASP A 115 19.39 15.05 -35.27
CA ASP A 115 19.10 16.15 -34.35
C ASP A 115 17.71 16.77 -34.53
N ARG A 116 16.74 16.00 -35.02
CA ARG A 116 15.33 16.42 -35.19
C ARG A 116 14.37 15.43 -34.49
N PRO A 117 14.34 15.43 -33.15
CA PRO A 117 13.48 14.53 -32.43
C PRO A 117 11.99 14.90 -32.63
N ARG A 118 11.15 13.90 -32.74
CA ARG A 118 9.69 13.99 -32.84
C ARG A 118 9.06 13.61 -31.52
N ALA A 119 8.13 14.44 -31.03
CA ALA A 119 7.37 14.12 -29.83
C ALA A 119 6.20 13.18 -30.17
N VAL A 120 6.11 12.08 -29.44
CA VAL A 120 5.02 11.10 -29.57
C VAL A 120 4.45 10.85 -28.19
N SER A 121 3.12 10.84 -28.09
CA SER A 121 2.43 10.51 -26.84
C SER A 121 1.55 9.29 -27.04
N ALA A 122 1.51 8.42 -26.03
CA ALA A 122 0.65 7.26 -25.97
C ALA A 122 0.04 7.10 -24.58
N SER A 123 -1.12 6.49 -24.50
CA SER A 123 -1.74 6.09 -23.24
C SER A 123 -1.91 4.58 -23.25
N LEU A 124 -1.35 3.93 -22.26
CA LEU A 124 -1.50 2.50 -22.04
C LEU A 124 -2.44 2.28 -20.87
N SER A 125 -3.47 1.49 -21.09
CA SER A 125 -4.40 1.06 -20.04
C SER A 125 -4.15 -0.39 -19.66
N GLY A 126 -4.54 -0.77 -18.45
CA GLY A 126 -4.44 -2.15 -18.01
C GLY A 126 -3.09 -2.54 -17.40
N ALA A 127 -2.22 -1.59 -17.11
CA ALA A 127 -1.07 -1.84 -16.27
C ALA A 127 -1.53 -2.26 -14.87
N LYS A 128 -0.93 -3.32 -14.35
CA LYS A 128 -1.29 -3.88 -13.04
C LYS A 128 -0.26 -3.50 -12.01
N HIS A 129 -0.77 -3.15 -10.85
CA HIS A 129 0.02 -3.01 -9.64
C HIS A 129 -0.53 -3.96 -8.59
N SER A 130 0.33 -4.80 -8.01
CA SER A 130 -0.05 -5.65 -6.91
C SER A 130 1.01 -5.67 -5.82
N GLU A 131 0.55 -5.67 -4.59
CA GLU A 131 1.39 -5.74 -3.40
C GLU A 131 0.98 -6.93 -2.56
N ASN A 132 1.95 -7.79 -2.23
CA ASN A 132 1.81 -8.76 -1.17
C ASN A 132 2.59 -8.27 0.02
N ALA A 133 1.98 -8.23 1.20
CA ALA A 133 2.65 -7.78 2.39
C ALA A 133 2.51 -8.80 3.52
N ILE A 134 3.60 -9.01 4.25
CA ILE A 134 3.61 -9.73 5.51
C ILE A 134 3.83 -8.72 6.62
N HIS A 135 2.90 -8.65 7.56
CA HIS A 135 2.95 -7.73 8.70
C HIS A 135 3.21 -8.52 9.97
N LEU A 136 4.21 -8.10 10.73
CA LEU A 136 4.49 -8.61 12.07
C LEU A 136 4.07 -7.53 13.07
N ASN A 137 3.11 -7.84 13.95
CA ASN A 137 2.44 -6.84 14.77
C ASN A 137 2.58 -7.14 16.26
N ALA A 138 2.92 -6.11 17.03
CA ALA A 138 2.55 -6.05 18.43
C ALA A 138 1.14 -5.44 18.51
N ILE A 139 0.21 -6.10 19.18
CA ILE A 139 -1.19 -5.70 19.27
C ILE A 139 -1.55 -5.53 20.74
N TRP A 140 -2.02 -4.34 21.09
CA TRP A 140 -2.55 -4.08 22.42
C TRP A 140 -4.07 -4.10 22.39
N MET A 141 -4.67 -5.08 23.07
CA MET A 141 -6.12 -5.23 23.13
C MET A 141 -6.72 -4.45 24.29
N LEU A 142 -7.71 -3.65 23.96
CA LEU A 142 -8.48 -2.81 24.88
C LEU A 142 -9.95 -3.26 24.85
N PRO A 143 -10.39 -4.09 25.79
CA PRO A 143 -11.83 -4.34 25.95
C PRO A 143 -12.54 -3.05 26.39
N VAL A 144 -13.41 -2.52 25.55
CA VAL A 144 -14.13 -1.25 25.80
C VAL A 144 -15.51 -1.52 26.42
N ALA A 145 -16.14 -2.61 26.03
CA ALA A 145 -17.44 -3.05 26.56
C ALA A 145 -17.54 -4.58 26.53
N ASN A 146 -18.57 -5.14 27.14
CA ASN A 146 -18.75 -6.60 27.24
C ASN A 146 -18.67 -7.37 25.91
N LYS A 147 -18.91 -6.69 24.78
CA LYS A 147 -18.89 -7.29 23.44
C LYS A 147 -18.03 -6.50 22.46
N LEU A 148 -17.36 -5.44 22.89
CA LEU A 148 -16.63 -4.54 22.04
C LEU A 148 -15.17 -4.44 22.50
N ASP A 149 -14.28 -4.86 21.64
CA ASP A 149 -12.84 -4.76 21.85
C ASP A 149 -12.19 -3.91 20.77
N VAL A 150 -11.16 -3.18 21.16
CA VAL A 150 -10.34 -2.37 20.25
C VAL A 150 -8.90 -2.85 20.37
N GLY A 151 -8.30 -3.22 19.26
CA GLY A 151 -6.90 -3.56 19.16
C GLY A 151 -6.11 -2.40 18.52
N VAL A 152 -5.04 -1.96 19.14
CA VAL A 152 -4.09 -1.05 18.52
C VAL A 152 -2.84 -1.84 18.16
N SER A 153 -2.40 -1.75 16.94
CA SER A 153 -1.29 -2.55 16.41
C SER A 153 -0.23 -1.69 15.75
N ALA A 154 1.02 -2.13 15.86
CA ALA A 154 2.13 -1.57 15.10
C ALA A 154 3.22 -2.63 14.92
N GLY A 155 4.00 -2.49 13.82
CA GLY A 155 5.12 -3.38 13.60
C GLY A 155 5.76 -3.26 12.21
N PRO A 156 6.82 -4.03 11.96
CA PRO A 156 7.46 -4.09 10.66
C PRO A 156 6.59 -4.82 9.63
N SER A 157 6.82 -4.48 8.36
CA SER A 157 6.17 -5.09 7.21
C SER A 157 7.19 -5.43 6.15
N ILE A 158 6.99 -6.55 5.47
CA ILE A 158 7.77 -6.94 4.28
C ILE A 158 6.81 -6.87 3.10
N PHE A 159 7.13 -6.04 2.12
CA PHE A 159 6.35 -5.85 0.90
C PHE A 159 7.03 -6.54 -0.27
N MET A 160 6.26 -7.31 -1.02
CA MET A 160 6.63 -7.89 -2.30
C MET A 160 5.74 -7.23 -3.37
N VAL A 161 6.33 -6.30 -4.10
CA VAL A 161 5.64 -5.48 -5.10
C VAL A 161 5.85 -6.08 -6.47
N LYS A 162 4.80 -6.10 -7.26
CA LYS A 162 4.81 -6.41 -8.67
C LYS A 162 4.22 -5.23 -9.43
N GLN A 163 5.00 -4.75 -10.38
CA GLN A 163 4.70 -3.54 -11.12
C GLN A 163 4.96 -3.76 -12.60
N ASP A 164 4.00 -3.42 -13.44
CA ASP A 164 4.22 -3.38 -14.88
C ASP A 164 4.96 -2.11 -15.26
N THR A 165 6.11 -2.24 -15.92
CA THR A 165 6.94 -1.13 -16.38
C THR A 165 7.27 -1.28 -17.87
N ILE A 166 7.63 -0.16 -18.53
CA ILE A 166 8.06 -0.15 -19.92
C ILE A 166 9.53 -0.58 -19.98
N THR A 167 9.81 -1.68 -20.69
CA THR A 167 11.16 -2.22 -20.82
C THR A 167 11.73 -2.11 -22.23
N SER A 168 10.90 -1.83 -23.23
CA SER A 168 11.33 -1.64 -24.60
C SER A 168 10.42 -0.68 -25.33
N LEU A 169 10.93 -0.10 -26.41
CA LEU A 169 10.23 0.83 -27.26
C LEU A 169 10.35 0.36 -28.71
N THR A 170 9.23 0.27 -29.40
CA THR A 170 9.18 0.03 -30.84
C THR A 170 8.44 1.19 -31.51
N VAL A 171 9.05 1.76 -32.53
CA VAL A 171 8.46 2.85 -33.33
C VAL A 171 8.09 2.32 -34.70
N THR A 172 6.87 2.61 -35.11
CA THR A 172 6.38 2.24 -36.47
C THR A 172 6.28 3.49 -37.33
N GLU A 173 6.92 3.45 -38.51
CA GLU A 173 6.91 4.51 -39.50
C GLU A 173 5.88 4.21 -40.62
N PRO A 174 5.43 5.22 -41.43
CA PRO A 174 5.92 6.60 -41.53
C PRO A 174 5.29 7.61 -40.53
N GLY A 175 4.22 7.30 -39.90
CA GLY A 175 3.64 8.13 -38.84
C GLY A 175 4.09 7.58 -37.49
N PRO A 176 4.98 8.27 -36.74
CA PRO A 176 5.58 7.66 -35.57
C PRO A 176 4.49 7.26 -34.55
N SER A 177 4.24 5.96 -34.46
CA SER A 177 3.44 5.36 -33.40
C SER A 177 4.36 4.56 -32.48
N VAL A 178 4.20 4.76 -31.19
CA VAL A 178 5.03 4.11 -30.19
C VAL A 178 4.27 2.92 -29.61
N ASN A 179 4.88 1.77 -29.69
CA ASN A 179 4.47 0.58 -28.96
C ASN A 179 5.48 0.33 -27.84
N ALA A 180 5.01 0.38 -26.60
CA ALA A 180 5.81 0.21 -25.43
C ALA A 180 5.26 -0.97 -24.60
N PRO A 181 5.71 -2.21 -24.87
CA PRO A 181 5.23 -3.38 -24.14
C PRO A 181 5.58 -3.28 -22.67
N LEU A 182 4.61 -3.64 -21.83
CA LEU A 182 4.75 -3.70 -20.38
C LEU A 182 5.40 -5.03 -19.97
N SER A 183 6.32 -4.98 -19.03
CA SER A 183 6.93 -6.14 -18.39
C SER A 183 6.83 -6.05 -16.88
N GLU A 184 6.55 -7.17 -16.24
CA GLU A 184 6.43 -7.26 -14.79
C GLU A 184 7.81 -7.17 -14.13
N VAL A 185 8.00 -6.19 -13.25
CA VAL A 185 9.16 -6.05 -12.36
C VAL A 185 8.73 -6.40 -10.94
N LYS A 186 9.57 -7.18 -10.26
CA LYS A 186 9.35 -7.61 -8.87
C LYS A 186 10.39 -7.01 -7.96
N LYS A 187 9.95 -6.43 -6.85
CA LYS A 187 10.84 -5.92 -5.79
C LYS A 187 10.31 -6.30 -4.43
N THR A 188 11.25 -6.52 -3.52
CA THR A 188 10.95 -6.75 -2.10
C THR A 188 11.54 -5.62 -1.29
N THR A 189 10.74 -5.06 -0.40
CA THR A 189 11.18 -3.99 0.49
C THR A 189 10.64 -4.17 1.90
N VAL A 190 11.27 -3.50 2.86
CA VAL A 190 10.86 -3.49 4.25
C VAL A 190 10.26 -2.13 4.58
N GLY A 191 9.25 -2.15 5.40
CA GLY A 191 8.57 -0.96 5.89
C GLY A 191 7.94 -1.19 7.24
N PHE A 192 6.92 -0.42 7.55
CA PHE A 192 6.17 -0.58 8.79
C PHE A 192 4.66 -0.41 8.56
N ASN A 193 3.90 -0.80 9.58
CA ASN A 193 2.48 -0.59 9.63
C ASN A 193 2.04 -0.17 11.04
N ALA A 194 0.94 0.57 11.11
CA ALA A 194 0.23 0.87 12.34
C ALA A 194 -1.27 0.94 12.08
N GLY A 195 -2.08 0.44 13.00
CA GLY A 195 -3.51 0.37 12.77
C GLY A 195 -4.34 0.12 14.01
N VAL A 196 -5.64 0.16 13.79
CA VAL A 196 -6.67 -0.11 14.79
C VAL A 196 -7.61 -1.17 14.23
N ASP A 197 -7.95 -2.14 15.06
CA ASP A 197 -8.94 -3.17 14.79
C ASP A 197 -10.06 -3.04 15.83
N VAL A 198 -11.30 -2.94 15.37
CA VAL A 198 -12.48 -2.87 16.22
C VAL A 198 -13.25 -4.17 16.06
N GLN A 199 -13.52 -4.88 17.15
CA GLN A 199 -14.14 -6.21 17.15
C GLN A 199 -15.42 -6.19 17.97
N TYR A 200 -16.52 -6.63 17.37
CA TYR A 200 -17.79 -6.82 18.05
C TYR A 200 -18.14 -8.30 18.13
N LEU A 201 -18.26 -8.82 19.34
CA LEU A 201 -18.56 -10.23 19.58
C LEU A 201 -20.03 -10.54 19.30
N ILE A 202 -20.27 -11.38 18.31
CA ILE A 202 -21.59 -11.95 18.02
C ILE A 202 -21.83 -13.19 18.88
N ARG A 203 -20.79 -14.01 19.03
CA ARG A 203 -20.76 -15.21 19.88
C ARG A 203 -19.52 -15.18 20.77
N LYS A 204 -19.38 -16.16 21.64
CA LYS A 204 -18.22 -16.28 22.56
C LYS A 204 -16.88 -16.43 21.82
N ASP A 205 -16.93 -16.97 20.61
CA ASP A 205 -15.78 -17.33 19.77
C ASP A 205 -15.75 -16.60 18.42
N ILE A 206 -16.84 -15.90 18.05
CA ILE A 206 -16.96 -15.24 16.75
C ILE A 206 -17.21 -13.75 16.95
N ALA A 207 -16.38 -12.93 16.32
CA ALA A 207 -16.56 -11.50 16.22
C ALA A 207 -16.57 -11.06 14.75
N VAL A 208 -17.29 -9.98 14.49
CA VAL A 208 -17.16 -9.17 13.27
C VAL A 208 -16.44 -7.88 13.62
N GLY A 209 -15.80 -7.28 12.66
CA GLY A 209 -15.09 -6.05 12.97
C GLY A 209 -14.58 -5.32 11.76
N GLY A 210 -13.97 -4.18 12.03
CA GLY A 210 -13.34 -3.33 11.04
C GLY A 210 -11.89 -3.06 11.38
N ILE A 211 -11.08 -2.91 10.34
CA ILE A 211 -9.68 -2.54 10.44
C ILE A 211 -9.46 -1.21 9.73
N ALA A 212 -8.67 -0.33 10.36
CA ALA A 212 -8.10 0.85 9.75
C ALA A 212 -6.59 0.81 10.00
N ARG A 213 -5.78 0.77 8.95
CA ARG A 213 -4.33 0.61 9.05
C ARG A 213 -3.63 1.49 8.02
N TYR A 214 -2.53 2.08 8.43
CA TYR A 214 -1.59 2.73 7.54
C TYR A 214 -0.36 1.85 7.39
N THR A 215 0.01 1.58 6.15
CA THR A 215 1.21 0.81 5.80
C THR A 215 2.14 1.69 4.98
N TRP A 216 3.43 1.60 5.20
CA TRP A 216 4.41 2.38 4.48
C TRP A 216 5.70 1.62 4.26
N GLY A 217 6.19 1.69 3.06
CA GLY A 217 7.48 1.18 2.64
C GLY A 217 8.03 1.99 1.46
N SER A 218 9.29 1.78 1.11
CA SER A 218 9.95 2.43 -0.01
C SER A 218 10.71 1.40 -0.81
N ALA A 219 10.34 1.22 -2.07
CA ALA A 219 10.95 0.28 -2.99
C ALA A 219 11.78 1.02 -4.04
N ASP A 220 12.97 0.50 -4.31
CA ASP A 220 13.83 0.97 -5.39
C ASP A 220 13.52 0.11 -6.63
N ILE A 221 12.77 0.66 -7.58
CA ILE A 221 12.36 -0.02 -8.81
C ILE A 221 13.29 0.40 -9.94
N ASP A 222 13.89 -0.57 -10.64
CA ASP A 222 14.80 -0.31 -11.74
C ASP A 222 14.10 0.50 -12.85
N GLY A 223 14.70 1.62 -13.24
CA GLY A 223 14.14 2.55 -14.22
C GLY A 223 13.25 3.66 -13.66
N ALA A 224 12.90 3.63 -12.37
CA ALA A 224 12.24 4.75 -11.70
C ALA A 224 13.29 5.82 -11.33
N ASN A 225 12.90 7.11 -11.46
CA ASN A 225 13.76 8.22 -11.08
C ASN A 225 13.98 8.32 -9.57
N ASP A 226 12.94 7.95 -8.83
CA ASP A 226 12.87 8.03 -7.38
C ASP A 226 12.38 6.71 -6.77
N LYS A 227 12.61 6.55 -5.47
CA LYS A 227 12.07 5.41 -4.73
C LYS A 227 10.55 5.46 -4.71
N VAL A 228 9.94 4.35 -5.07
CA VAL A 228 8.48 4.19 -5.09
C VAL A 228 7.97 3.94 -3.69
N THR A 229 7.02 4.75 -3.27
CA THR A 229 6.29 4.51 -2.01
C THR A 229 5.31 3.35 -2.23
N VAL A 230 5.35 2.37 -1.33
CA VAL A 230 4.44 1.22 -1.31
C VAL A 230 3.61 1.23 -0.04
N GLY A 231 2.42 0.64 -0.11
CA GLY A 231 1.45 0.68 0.96
C GLY A 231 0.43 1.80 0.80
N GLY A 232 -0.12 2.27 1.91
CA GLY A 232 -1.15 3.30 1.95
C GLY A 232 -2.10 3.11 3.13
N PHE A 233 -3.19 3.86 3.12
CA PHE A 233 -4.24 3.72 4.12
C PHE A 233 -5.20 2.60 3.71
N GLN A 234 -5.38 1.62 4.56
CA GLN A 234 -6.26 0.47 4.37
C GLN A 234 -7.44 0.57 5.34
N ILE A 235 -8.64 0.39 4.79
CA ILE A 235 -9.88 0.29 5.56
C ILE A 235 -10.64 -0.94 5.10
N GLY A 236 -11.11 -1.74 6.04
CA GLY A 236 -11.78 -2.98 5.71
C GLY A 236 -12.65 -3.51 6.83
N ALA A 237 -13.37 -4.55 6.52
CA ALA A 237 -14.21 -5.28 7.48
C ALA A 237 -14.00 -6.80 7.31
N GLY A 238 -14.31 -7.54 8.35
CA GLY A 238 -14.13 -8.98 8.30
C GLY A 238 -14.58 -9.70 9.56
N VAL A 239 -14.16 -10.95 9.64
CA VAL A 239 -14.53 -11.87 10.72
C VAL A 239 -13.30 -12.24 11.55
N ARG A 240 -13.51 -12.50 12.83
CA ARG A 240 -12.49 -12.97 13.75
C ARG A 240 -13.03 -14.23 14.44
N TYR A 241 -12.22 -15.26 14.45
CA TYR A 241 -12.45 -16.44 15.28
C TYR A 241 -11.50 -16.39 16.45
N ARG A 242 -12.05 -16.32 17.67
CA ARG A 242 -11.32 -16.16 18.92
C ARG A 242 -11.21 -17.50 19.64
N PHE A 243 -10.08 -17.77 20.24
CA PHE A 243 -9.85 -18.99 21.01
C PHE A 243 -9.33 -18.68 22.42
N LYS A 244 -9.83 -19.49 23.37
CA LYS A 244 -9.57 -19.35 24.80
C LYS A 244 -8.39 -20.19 25.25
#